data_bbbcd28e9b6f4264dfcb075df18dff2f
#
_entry.id   bbbcd28e9b6f4264dfcb075df18dff2f
#
_cell.length_a   1.000
_cell.length_b   1.000
_cell.length_c   1.000
_cell.angle_alpha   90.00
_cell.angle_beta   90.00
_cell.angle_gamma   90.00
#
_symmetry.space_group_name_H-M   'P 1'
#
loop_
_entity.id
_entity.type
_entity.pdbx_description
1 polymer ?
#
loop_
_entity_poly.entity_id
_entity_poly.type
_entity_poly.pdbx_seq_one_letter_code
_entity_poly.pdbx_strand_id
1 'polypeptide(L)'
;DFQARVIFDKEDWQRSRDKWYIPLEIEETDPRLKDGTKVTLKGISKKFDIPDVERRIIETVPIKAPNFSVFLNGHKVSARFIPGHKIPFLEGTEYGIVYGEIIITSQLDQDITEAGIECKVKQVTITRDFFGLEELVKNIARIKGEVNADFLPITSDRTGFIKDTPQYTKFLEVMERVVKRIKPVLDELSDYKENKRARRALTEVLERVKNALILNPDYCPEGLIPIAEGISDVGEPGYIS
;
A
#
# COMPACT_ATOMS: atom_id res chain seq x y z
N ASP A 1 5.83 -15.50 40.69
CA ASP A 1 5.79 -14.51 39.58
C ASP A 1 6.20 -13.16 40.13
N PHE A 2 6.89 -12.35 39.33
CA PHE A 2 7.38 -11.04 39.74
C PHE A 2 7.15 -10.01 38.65
N GLN A 3 7.01 -8.75 39.03
CA GLN A 3 6.98 -7.59 38.16
C GLN A 3 8.28 -6.80 38.38
N ALA A 4 8.99 -6.54 37.26
CA ALA A 4 10.13 -5.65 37.26
C ALA A 4 9.70 -4.27 36.75
N ARG A 5 10.04 -3.21 37.48
CA ARG A 5 9.72 -1.83 37.13
C ARG A 5 10.98 -1.01 37.00
N VAL A 6 11.08 -0.32 35.89
CA VAL A 6 12.16 0.64 35.62
C VAL A 6 11.55 2.02 35.44
N ILE A 7 12.05 3.01 36.17
CA ILE A 7 11.67 4.41 36.00
C ILE A 7 12.88 5.14 35.41
N PHE A 8 12.70 5.68 34.23
CA PHE A 8 13.72 6.49 33.57
C PHE A 8 13.25 7.95 33.53
N ASP A 9 13.92 8.81 34.30
CA ASP A 9 13.73 10.25 34.24
C ASP A 9 14.91 10.89 33.51
N LYS A 10 14.62 11.68 32.48
CA LYS A 10 15.64 12.29 31.62
C LYS A 10 16.54 13.27 32.37
N GLU A 11 15.97 14.08 33.28
CA GLU A 11 16.75 15.08 34.01
C GLU A 11 17.64 14.43 35.06
N ASP A 12 17.12 13.42 35.77
CA ASP A 12 17.89 12.64 36.75
C ASP A 12 19.01 11.87 36.06
N TRP A 13 18.74 11.28 34.90
CA TRP A 13 19.75 10.58 34.11
C TRP A 13 20.86 11.54 33.63
N GLN A 14 20.50 12.77 33.17
CA GLN A 14 21.50 13.76 32.76
C GLN A 14 22.39 14.22 33.91
N ARG A 15 21.87 14.27 35.14
CA ARG A 15 22.61 14.66 36.34
C ARG A 15 23.44 13.54 36.95
N SER A 16 23.08 12.27 36.61
CA SER A 16 23.79 11.10 37.12
C SER A 16 25.21 11.03 36.59
N ARG A 17 26.19 10.67 37.45
CA ARG A 17 27.58 10.39 37.07
C ARG A 17 27.72 9.06 36.35
N ASP A 18 26.93 8.07 36.74
CA ASP A 18 26.88 6.75 36.10
C ASP A 18 25.63 6.63 35.22
N LYS A 19 25.85 6.86 33.91
CA LYS A 19 24.76 6.81 32.90
C LYS A 19 24.33 5.41 32.50
N TRP A 20 25.04 4.39 32.98
CA TRP A 20 24.73 3.00 32.69
C TRP A 20 23.91 2.34 33.80
N TYR A 21 23.82 2.98 34.97
CA TYR A 21 23.01 2.48 36.09
C TYR A 21 21.59 2.99 36.00
N ILE A 22 20.65 2.06 35.81
CA ILE A 22 19.21 2.34 35.84
C ILE A 22 18.63 1.48 36.98
N PRO A 23 18.01 2.10 38.00
CA PRO A 23 17.46 1.35 39.11
C PRO A 23 16.31 0.46 38.66
N LEU A 24 16.30 -0.79 39.12
CA LEU A 24 15.29 -1.80 38.89
C LEU A 24 14.58 -2.09 40.19
N GLU A 25 13.28 -1.86 40.24
CA GLU A 25 12.40 -2.26 41.34
C GLU A 25 11.75 -3.60 40.96
N ILE A 26 11.81 -4.57 41.88
CA ILE A 26 11.20 -5.89 41.68
C ILE A 26 10.15 -6.07 42.78
N GLU A 27 8.92 -6.36 42.35
CA GLU A 27 7.79 -6.60 43.23
C GLU A 27 7.18 -7.98 42.91
N GLU A 28 6.67 -8.67 43.95
CA GLU A 28 5.86 -9.86 43.74
C GLU A 28 4.53 -9.47 43.13
N THR A 29 4.07 -10.26 42.15
CA THR A 29 2.81 -9.99 41.46
C THR A 29 1.85 -11.18 41.54
N ASP A 30 0.58 -10.93 41.32
CA ASP A 30 -0.45 -11.96 41.27
C ASP A 30 -0.18 -12.94 40.12
N PRO A 31 -0.04 -14.26 40.41
CA PRO A 31 0.16 -15.30 39.39
C PRO A 31 -0.93 -15.35 38.26
N ARG A 32 -2.07 -14.70 38.49
CA ARG A 32 -3.17 -14.65 37.51
C ARG A 32 -2.96 -13.56 36.44
N LEU A 33 -2.03 -12.65 36.66
CA LEU A 33 -1.71 -11.63 35.65
C LEU A 33 -0.97 -12.29 34.48
N LYS A 34 -1.40 -11.98 33.28
CA LYS A 34 -0.73 -12.46 32.08
C LYS A 34 0.62 -11.77 31.90
N ASP A 35 1.58 -12.52 31.39
CA ASP A 35 2.88 -11.98 30.99
C ASP A 35 2.71 -10.83 30.01
N GLY A 36 3.49 -9.79 30.19
CA GLY A 36 3.43 -8.62 29.32
C GLY A 36 4.38 -7.50 29.74
N THR A 37 4.49 -6.50 28.88
CA THR A 37 5.27 -5.30 29.14
C THR A 37 4.38 -4.06 29.01
N LYS A 38 4.44 -3.19 30.02
CA LYS A 38 3.76 -1.89 29.98
C LYS A 38 4.79 -0.78 29.92
N VAL A 39 4.72 0.04 28.88
CA VAL A 39 5.57 1.24 28.74
C VAL A 39 4.68 2.48 28.92
N THR A 40 5.07 3.35 29.85
CA THR A 40 4.36 4.61 30.10
C THR A 40 5.28 5.79 29.85
N LEU A 41 4.92 6.66 28.93
CA LEU A 41 5.65 7.90 28.62
C LEU A 41 4.90 9.08 29.25
N LYS A 42 5.64 9.92 29.98
CA LYS A 42 5.09 11.13 30.64
C LYS A 42 5.84 12.36 30.17
N GLY A 43 5.23 13.53 30.29
CA GLY A 43 5.87 14.80 29.92
C GLY A 43 6.13 14.98 28.43
N ILE A 44 5.32 14.33 27.56
CA ILE A 44 5.45 14.44 26.12
C ILE A 44 4.89 15.80 25.68
N SER A 45 5.75 16.61 25.07
CA SER A 45 5.36 17.95 24.56
C SER A 45 4.65 17.90 23.19
N LYS A 46 4.90 16.81 22.42
CA LYS A 46 4.32 16.63 21.08
C LYS A 46 2.89 16.11 21.18
N LYS A 47 1.96 16.77 20.49
CA LYS A 47 0.62 16.22 20.27
C LYS A 47 0.68 15.15 19.19
N PHE A 48 0.01 14.03 19.44
CA PHE A 48 -0.13 12.95 18.48
C PHE A 48 -1.48 13.05 17.78
N ASP A 49 -1.46 12.99 16.45
CA ASP A 49 -2.67 12.81 15.66
C ASP A 49 -2.95 11.30 15.54
N ILE A 50 -4.18 10.89 15.88
CA ILE A 50 -4.53 9.47 15.91
C ILE A 50 -4.41 8.82 14.51
N PRO A 51 -4.91 9.42 13.42
CA PRO A 51 -4.71 8.92 12.06
C PRO A 51 -3.24 8.73 11.69
N ASP A 52 -2.37 9.65 12.05
CA ASP A 52 -0.93 9.53 11.78
C ASP A 52 -0.28 8.39 12.57
N VAL A 53 -0.70 8.20 13.83
CA VAL A 53 -0.22 7.07 14.64
C VAL A 53 -0.70 5.75 14.06
N GLU A 54 -1.97 5.65 13.65
CA GLU A 54 -2.53 4.46 13.01
C GLU A 54 -1.79 4.12 11.72
N ARG A 55 -1.54 5.10 10.86
CA ARG A 55 -0.76 4.93 9.63
C ARG A 55 0.64 4.39 9.93
N ARG A 56 1.35 4.97 10.90
CA ARG A 56 2.68 4.51 11.33
C ARG A 56 2.65 3.06 11.82
N ILE A 57 1.65 2.69 12.60
CA ILE A 57 1.48 1.31 13.06
C ILE A 57 1.31 0.36 11.86
N ILE A 58 0.46 0.71 10.90
CA ILE A 58 0.21 -0.10 9.69
C ILE A 58 1.50 -0.30 8.88
N GLU A 59 2.35 0.73 8.80
CA GLU A 59 3.60 0.70 8.03
C GLU A 59 4.73 -0.06 8.73
N THR A 60 4.85 0.07 10.05
CA THR A 60 6.04 -0.38 10.77
C THR A 60 5.86 -1.64 11.59
N VAL A 61 4.61 -2.11 11.75
CA VAL A 61 4.29 -3.26 12.60
C VAL A 61 3.66 -4.37 11.75
N PRO A 62 3.96 -5.66 11.99
CA PRO A 62 3.47 -6.77 11.18
C PRO A 62 2.00 -7.11 11.50
N ILE A 63 1.07 -6.17 11.30
CA ILE A 63 -0.35 -6.30 11.65
C ILE A 63 -1.09 -7.40 10.87
N LYS A 64 -0.51 -7.91 9.78
CA LYS A 64 -1.04 -9.03 8.99
C LYS A 64 -0.59 -10.40 9.51
N ALA A 65 0.32 -10.45 10.50
CA ALA A 65 0.78 -11.72 11.07
C ALA A 65 -0.37 -12.41 11.84
N PRO A 66 -0.54 -13.74 11.68
CA PRO A 66 -1.74 -14.45 12.17
C PRO A 66 -1.93 -14.41 13.69
N ASN A 67 -0.84 -14.34 14.45
CA ASN A 67 -0.88 -14.35 15.92
C ASN A 67 -0.54 -12.99 16.53
N PHE A 68 -0.71 -11.92 15.77
CA PHE A 68 -0.35 -10.58 16.19
C PHE A 68 -1.54 -9.63 16.00
N SER A 69 -1.85 -8.84 17.00
CA SER A 69 -2.92 -7.85 16.93
C SER A 69 -2.51 -6.58 17.66
N VAL A 70 -2.79 -5.45 17.04
CA VAL A 70 -2.54 -4.13 17.61
C VAL A 70 -3.87 -3.45 17.89
N PHE A 71 -3.95 -2.80 19.02
CA PHE A 71 -5.10 -2.00 19.40
C PHE A 71 -4.64 -0.56 19.67
N LEU A 72 -5.29 0.40 19.07
CA LEU A 72 -5.08 1.82 19.30
C LEU A 72 -6.33 2.38 19.98
N ASN A 73 -6.19 2.85 21.21
CA ASN A 73 -7.32 3.32 22.04
C ASN A 73 -8.48 2.30 22.15
N GLY A 74 -8.16 1.02 22.23
CA GLY A 74 -9.15 -0.06 22.33
C GLY A 74 -9.72 -0.54 20.98
N HIS A 75 -9.45 0.14 19.89
CA HIS A 75 -9.87 -0.28 18.54
C HIS A 75 -8.76 -1.10 17.86
N LYS A 76 -9.13 -2.23 17.28
CA LYS A 76 -8.17 -3.07 16.54
C LYS A 76 -7.73 -2.37 15.26
N VAL A 77 -6.42 -2.17 15.13
CA VAL A 77 -5.82 -1.68 13.89
C VAL A 77 -5.80 -2.82 12.87
N SER A 78 -6.32 -2.56 11.67
CA SER A 78 -6.34 -3.52 10.57
C SER A 78 -5.72 -2.92 9.32
N ALA A 79 -5.20 -3.78 8.44
CA ALA A 79 -4.67 -3.34 7.16
C ALA A 79 -5.78 -2.67 6.33
N ARG A 80 -5.48 -1.51 5.73
CA ARG A 80 -6.44 -0.84 4.85
C ARG A 80 -6.67 -1.66 3.59
N PHE A 81 -7.92 -1.80 3.18
CA PHE A 81 -8.26 -2.34 1.88
C PHE A 81 -7.96 -1.28 0.80
N ILE A 82 -7.07 -1.61 -0.14
CA ILE A 82 -6.77 -0.74 -1.27
C ILE A 82 -7.56 -1.26 -2.48
N PRO A 83 -8.57 -0.49 -2.96
CA PRO A 83 -9.32 -0.89 -4.14
C PRO A 83 -8.48 -0.70 -5.41
N GLY A 84 -8.49 -1.70 -6.29
CA GLY A 84 -7.73 -1.64 -7.53
C GLY A 84 -7.55 -3.00 -8.18
N HIS A 85 -6.91 -3.01 -9.34
CA HIS A 85 -6.51 -4.23 -10.01
C HIS A 85 -5.29 -4.81 -9.31
N LYS A 86 -5.44 -5.99 -8.72
CA LYS A 86 -4.40 -6.68 -7.94
C LYS A 86 -3.65 -7.68 -8.81
N ILE A 87 -2.35 -7.62 -8.79
CA ILE A 87 -1.44 -8.51 -9.51
C ILE A 87 -0.57 -9.21 -8.48
N PRO A 88 -0.98 -10.39 -7.98
CA PRO A 88 -0.17 -11.16 -7.05
C PRO A 88 1.00 -11.82 -7.77
N PHE A 89 2.11 -12.02 -7.06
CA PHE A 89 3.27 -12.75 -7.56
C PHE A 89 3.96 -13.52 -6.45
N LEU A 90 4.63 -14.60 -6.85
CA LEU A 90 5.47 -15.44 -6.01
C LEU A 90 6.60 -16.00 -6.85
N GLU A 91 7.84 -15.73 -6.44
CA GLU A 91 9.06 -16.20 -7.11
C GLU A 91 10.01 -16.84 -6.10
N GLY A 92 10.52 -18.03 -6.45
CA GLY A 92 11.56 -18.69 -5.70
C GLY A 92 12.94 -18.22 -6.12
N THR A 93 13.84 -18.05 -5.16
CA THR A 93 15.28 -17.82 -5.38
C THR A 93 16.10 -18.80 -4.55
N GLU A 94 17.38 -18.88 -4.81
CA GLU A 94 18.34 -19.66 -4.01
C GLU A 94 18.46 -19.17 -2.55
N TYR A 95 18.09 -17.91 -2.29
CA TYR A 95 18.12 -17.30 -0.95
C TYR A 95 16.78 -17.38 -0.21
N GLY A 96 15.68 -17.64 -0.91
CA GLY A 96 14.36 -17.70 -0.34
C GLY A 96 13.28 -17.25 -1.32
N ILE A 97 12.10 -17.00 -0.80
CA ILE A 97 10.91 -16.66 -1.58
C ILE A 97 10.73 -15.15 -1.60
N VAL A 98 10.40 -14.60 -2.78
CA VAL A 98 9.93 -13.23 -2.99
C VAL A 98 8.46 -13.30 -3.36
N TYR A 99 7.59 -12.69 -2.58
CA TYR A 99 6.15 -12.72 -2.82
C TYR A 99 5.48 -11.40 -2.45
N GLY A 100 4.36 -11.14 -3.08
CA GLY A 100 3.62 -9.91 -2.84
C GLY A 100 2.49 -9.67 -3.81
N GLU A 101 1.97 -8.47 -3.80
CA GLU A 101 0.98 -7.98 -4.76
C GLU A 101 1.28 -6.54 -5.18
N ILE A 102 1.10 -6.24 -6.47
CA ILE A 102 1.11 -4.89 -6.98
C ILE A 102 -0.33 -4.50 -7.31
N ILE A 103 -0.73 -3.32 -6.88
CA ILE A 103 -2.10 -2.83 -6.98
C ILE A 103 -2.11 -1.58 -7.85
N ILE A 104 -2.89 -1.62 -8.93
CA ILE A 104 -3.11 -0.48 -9.81
C ILE A 104 -4.46 0.12 -9.42
N THR A 105 -4.44 1.24 -8.69
CA THR A 105 -5.66 1.88 -8.21
C THR A 105 -6.38 2.58 -9.35
N SER A 106 -7.72 2.56 -9.31
CA SER A 106 -8.57 3.26 -10.28
C SER A 106 -8.75 4.74 -9.92
N GLN A 107 -8.64 5.08 -8.66
CA GLN A 107 -8.77 6.44 -8.15
C GLN A 107 -7.38 7.05 -7.95
N LEU A 108 -7.29 8.34 -8.20
CA LEU A 108 -6.16 9.16 -7.80
C LEU A 108 -6.28 9.35 -6.29
N ASP A 109 -5.53 8.58 -5.54
CA ASP A 109 -5.34 8.89 -4.13
C ASP A 109 -4.58 10.23 -4.06
N GLN A 110 -5.10 11.17 -3.30
CA GLN A 110 -4.48 12.49 -3.17
C GLN A 110 -3.14 12.45 -2.42
N ASP A 111 -2.87 11.36 -1.70
CA ASP A 111 -1.63 11.14 -0.97
C ASP A 111 -0.59 10.42 -1.85
N ILE A 112 0.21 11.21 -2.56
CA ILE A 112 1.39 10.76 -3.30
C ILE A 112 2.40 10.08 -2.35
N THR A 113 2.39 10.44 -1.07
CA THR A 113 3.27 9.86 -0.04
C THR A 113 3.05 8.37 0.21
N GLU A 114 1.89 7.83 -0.15
CA GLU A 114 1.56 6.40 -0.03
C GLU A 114 1.76 5.62 -1.35
N ALA A 115 2.25 6.27 -2.41
CA ALA A 115 2.52 5.60 -3.68
C ALA A 115 3.79 4.74 -3.60
N GLY A 116 3.83 3.68 -4.43
CA GLY A 116 4.96 2.77 -4.52
C GLY A 116 4.72 1.41 -3.87
N ILE A 117 5.69 0.53 -4.03
CA ILE A 117 5.67 -0.84 -3.54
C ILE A 117 6.45 -0.88 -2.22
N GLU A 118 5.78 -1.25 -1.14
CA GLU A 118 6.40 -1.45 0.17
C GLU A 118 7.27 -2.70 0.15
N CYS A 119 8.56 -2.53 0.38
CA CYS A 119 9.52 -3.63 0.50
C CYS A 119 9.62 -4.06 1.96
N LYS A 120 9.21 -5.30 2.24
CA LYS A 120 9.05 -5.83 3.59
C LYS A 120 10.01 -6.97 3.89
N VAL A 121 10.48 -7.00 5.12
CA VAL A 121 11.20 -8.13 5.73
C VAL A 121 10.44 -8.51 6.99
N LYS A 122 10.05 -9.78 7.11
CA LYS A 122 9.23 -10.29 8.24
C LYS A 122 7.97 -9.43 8.47
N GLN A 123 7.30 -9.05 7.37
CA GLN A 123 6.08 -8.24 7.37
C GLN A 123 6.26 -6.77 7.84
N VAL A 124 7.49 -6.32 8.07
CA VAL A 124 7.81 -4.93 8.44
C VAL A 124 8.30 -4.19 7.21
N THR A 125 7.71 -3.05 6.90
CA THR A 125 8.13 -2.20 5.78
C THR A 125 9.49 -1.56 6.10
N ILE A 126 10.46 -1.81 5.23
CA ILE A 126 11.82 -1.27 5.32
C ILE A 126 11.97 -0.04 4.44
N THR A 127 11.48 -0.11 3.20
CA THR A 127 11.52 1.00 2.23
C THR A 127 10.36 0.88 1.24
N ARG A 128 10.20 1.91 0.40
CA ARG A 128 9.30 1.89 -0.77
C ARG A 128 10.10 2.14 -2.03
N ASP A 129 9.73 1.44 -3.09
CA ASP A 129 10.35 1.59 -4.40
C ASP A 129 9.30 1.39 -5.50
N PHE A 130 9.57 1.90 -6.69
CA PHE A 130 8.72 1.72 -7.86
C PHE A 130 9.27 0.69 -8.84
N PHE A 131 10.54 0.32 -8.72
CA PHE A 131 11.25 -0.63 -9.57
C PHE A 131 11.15 -0.31 -11.07
N GLY A 132 11.11 0.98 -11.45
CA GLY A 132 10.97 1.43 -12.84
C GLY A 132 9.53 1.52 -13.34
N LEU A 133 8.52 1.22 -12.52
CA LEU A 133 7.11 1.40 -12.89
C LEU A 133 6.72 2.86 -13.07
N GLU A 134 7.46 3.80 -12.48
CA GLU A 134 7.27 5.24 -12.63
C GLU A 134 7.39 5.69 -14.07
N GLU A 135 8.20 5.02 -14.88
CA GLU A 135 8.39 5.32 -16.30
C GLU A 135 7.22 4.83 -17.16
N LEU A 136 6.48 3.84 -16.67
CA LEU A 136 5.43 3.16 -17.42
C LEU A 136 4.03 3.75 -17.17
N VAL A 137 3.85 4.51 -16.12
CA VAL A 137 2.53 5.00 -15.70
C VAL A 137 2.48 6.51 -15.69
N LYS A 138 1.52 7.09 -16.43
CA LYS A 138 1.28 8.55 -16.49
C LYS A 138 1.03 9.18 -15.11
N ASN A 139 0.61 8.39 -14.14
CA ASN A 139 0.37 8.83 -12.77
C ASN A 139 0.86 7.81 -11.75
N ILE A 140 1.98 8.11 -11.15
CA ILE A 140 2.71 7.30 -10.18
C ILE A 140 1.89 7.01 -8.91
N ALA A 141 1.00 7.94 -8.51
CA ALA A 141 0.15 7.78 -7.32
C ALA A 141 -0.84 6.59 -7.42
N ARG A 142 -0.96 6.00 -8.62
CA ARG A 142 -1.82 4.84 -8.86
C ARG A 142 -1.16 3.49 -8.58
N ILE A 143 0.15 3.48 -8.38
CA ILE A 143 0.90 2.26 -8.07
C ILE A 143 1.03 2.15 -6.57
N LYS A 144 0.47 1.09 -6.02
CA LYS A 144 0.63 0.67 -4.63
C LYS A 144 0.94 -0.81 -4.60
N GLY A 145 1.41 -1.30 -3.49
CA GLY A 145 1.65 -2.74 -3.35
C GLY A 145 2.59 -3.06 -2.22
N GLU A 146 2.88 -4.34 -2.10
CA GLU A 146 3.86 -4.85 -1.15
C GLU A 146 4.63 -6.02 -1.73
N VAL A 147 5.90 -6.11 -1.38
CA VAL A 147 6.77 -7.24 -1.64
C VAL A 147 7.46 -7.67 -0.37
N ASN A 148 7.43 -8.96 -0.10
CA ASN A 148 8.08 -9.59 1.05
C ASN A 148 9.26 -10.43 0.57
N ALA A 149 10.44 -10.23 1.20
CA ALA A 149 11.66 -10.99 0.94
C ALA A 149 12.47 -11.09 2.24
N ASP A 150 12.13 -12.08 3.06
CA ASP A 150 12.64 -12.22 4.43
C ASP A 150 14.15 -12.52 4.50
N PHE A 151 14.75 -12.90 3.40
CA PHE A 151 16.19 -13.18 3.28
C PHE A 151 17.05 -11.92 3.06
N LEU A 152 16.42 -10.77 2.79
CA LEU A 152 17.17 -9.54 2.51
C LEU A 152 17.87 -9.01 3.76
N PRO A 153 19.18 -8.72 3.67
CA PRO A 153 19.90 -8.07 4.75
C PRO A 153 19.50 -6.60 4.85
N ILE A 154 19.16 -6.19 6.07
CA ILE A 154 18.74 -4.84 6.40
C ILE A 154 19.80 -4.10 7.17
N THR A 155 19.80 -2.76 7.10
CA THR A 155 20.65 -1.90 7.90
C THR A 155 20.30 -1.99 9.39
N SER A 156 21.23 -1.67 10.27
CA SER A 156 21.04 -1.78 11.73
C SER A 156 19.92 -0.89 12.26
N ASP A 157 19.67 0.23 11.61
CA ASP A 157 18.58 1.16 11.91
C ASP A 157 17.24 0.78 11.24
N ARG A 158 17.22 -0.32 10.43
CA ARG A 158 16.07 -0.83 9.69
C ARG A 158 15.43 0.18 8.73
N THR A 159 16.22 1.11 8.19
CA THR A 159 15.73 2.14 7.25
C THR A 159 16.05 1.80 5.80
N GLY A 160 16.78 0.71 5.54
CA GLY A 160 17.18 0.32 4.19
C GLY A 160 17.73 -1.09 4.10
N PHE A 161 18.05 -1.50 2.87
CA PHE A 161 18.72 -2.76 2.56
C PHE A 161 20.21 -2.56 2.36
N ILE A 162 21.01 -3.59 2.67
CA ILE A 162 22.42 -3.64 2.31
C ILE A 162 22.52 -4.03 0.84
N LYS A 163 22.76 -3.03 -0.02
CA LYS A 163 22.59 -3.14 -1.49
C LYS A 163 23.71 -3.89 -2.20
N ASP A 164 24.90 -3.94 -1.62
CA ASP A 164 26.11 -4.59 -2.17
C ASP A 164 26.18 -6.10 -1.89
N THR A 165 25.02 -6.75 -1.77
CA THR A 165 24.91 -8.17 -1.46
C THR A 165 24.33 -8.97 -2.62
N PRO A 166 24.73 -10.24 -2.80
CA PRO A 166 24.16 -11.12 -3.81
C PRO A 166 22.64 -11.31 -3.65
N GLN A 167 22.16 -11.32 -2.40
CA GLN A 167 20.76 -11.42 -2.05
C GLN A 167 19.96 -10.25 -2.62
N TYR A 168 20.48 -9.02 -2.45
CA TYR A 168 19.81 -7.83 -2.96
C TYR A 168 19.83 -7.78 -4.50
N THR A 169 20.93 -8.15 -5.13
CA THR A 169 21.03 -8.26 -6.59
C THR A 169 19.98 -9.24 -7.12
N LYS A 170 19.87 -10.42 -6.46
CA LYS A 170 18.88 -11.44 -6.86
C LYS A 170 17.46 -10.98 -6.68
N PHE A 171 17.17 -10.24 -5.62
CA PHE A 171 15.89 -9.60 -5.39
C PHE A 171 15.52 -8.61 -6.52
N LEU A 172 16.45 -7.75 -6.93
CA LEU A 172 16.23 -6.82 -8.04
C LEU A 172 15.93 -7.53 -9.35
N GLU A 173 16.65 -8.63 -9.67
CA GLU A 173 16.36 -9.47 -10.85
C GLU A 173 14.93 -10.03 -10.84
N VAL A 174 14.45 -10.44 -9.66
CA VAL A 174 13.07 -10.91 -9.50
C VAL A 174 12.11 -9.76 -9.77
N MET A 175 12.32 -8.60 -9.16
CA MET A 175 11.44 -7.45 -9.33
C MET A 175 11.42 -6.95 -10.79
N GLU A 176 12.54 -6.97 -11.50
CA GLU A 176 12.60 -6.65 -12.93
C GLU A 176 11.71 -7.60 -13.76
N ARG A 177 11.74 -8.92 -13.48
CA ARG A 177 10.86 -9.88 -14.15
C ARG A 177 9.38 -9.63 -13.83
N VAL A 178 9.07 -9.31 -12.58
CA VAL A 178 7.71 -8.98 -12.15
C VAL A 178 7.21 -7.73 -12.88
N VAL A 179 8.00 -6.67 -12.94
CA VAL A 179 7.67 -5.43 -13.66
C VAL A 179 7.44 -5.69 -15.15
N LYS A 180 8.28 -6.50 -15.80
CA LYS A 180 8.09 -6.87 -17.20
C LYS A 180 6.77 -7.59 -17.47
N ARG A 181 6.29 -8.41 -16.51
CA ARG A 181 4.98 -9.09 -16.62
C ARG A 181 3.80 -8.14 -16.37
N ILE A 182 4.00 -7.09 -15.62
CA ILE A 182 2.95 -6.11 -15.29
C ILE A 182 2.73 -5.11 -16.44
N LYS A 183 3.77 -4.82 -17.22
CA LYS A 183 3.70 -3.85 -18.31
C LYS A 183 2.52 -4.07 -19.27
N PRO A 184 2.29 -5.28 -19.83
CA PRO A 184 1.14 -5.51 -20.72
C PRO A 184 -0.21 -5.23 -20.04
N VAL A 185 -0.33 -5.56 -18.75
CA VAL A 185 -1.55 -5.29 -17.98
C VAL A 185 -1.79 -3.79 -17.79
N LEU A 186 -0.72 -3.00 -17.59
CA LEU A 186 -0.79 -1.54 -17.52
C LEU A 186 -1.24 -0.94 -18.84
N ASP A 187 -0.70 -1.44 -19.95
CA ASP A 187 -1.04 -1.00 -21.30
C ASP A 187 -2.53 -1.29 -21.58
N GLU A 188 -3.00 -2.51 -21.31
CA GLU A 188 -4.41 -2.89 -21.47
C GLU A 188 -5.36 -2.02 -20.61
N LEU A 189 -5.02 -1.78 -19.35
CA LEU A 189 -5.81 -0.93 -18.45
C LEU A 189 -5.80 0.54 -18.89
N SER A 190 -4.75 1.01 -19.55
CA SER A 190 -4.67 2.35 -20.14
C SER A 190 -5.59 2.46 -21.35
N ASP A 191 -5.50 1.51 -22.28
CA ASP A 191 -6.27 1.47 -23.52
C ASP A 191 -7.78 1.33 -23.23
N TYR A 192 -8.16 0.51 -22.27
CA TYR A 192 -9.55 0.39 -21.83
C TYR A 192 -10.14 1.71 -21.34
N LYS A 193 -9.37 2.49 -20.57
CA LYS A 193 -9.83 3.80 -20.09
C LYS A 193 -9.92 4.85 -21.18
N GLU A 194 -8.97 4.86 -22.10
CA GLU A 194 -9.01 5.77 -23.26
C GLU A 194 -10.18 5.43 -24.17
N ASN A 195 -10.40 4.17 -24.47
CA ASN A 195 -11.55 3.69 -25.25
C ASN A 195 -12.89 4.02 -24.56
N LYS A 196 -12.98 3.85 -23.24
CA LYS A 196 -14.20 4.21 -22.48
C LYS A 196 -14.49 5.71 -22.53
N ARG A 197 -13.43 6.56 -22.42
CA ARG A 197 -13.57 8.02 -22.56
C ARG A 197 -13.98 8.42 -23.97
N ALA A 198 -13.33 7.83 -24.99
CA ALA A 198 -13.65 8.09 -26.39
C ALA A 198 -15.10 7.69 -26.71
N ARG A 199 -15.55 6.52 -26.24
CA ARG A 199 -16.96 6.09 -26.40
C ARG A 199 -17.95 7.04 -25.73
N ARG A 200 -17.69 7.50 -24.52
CA ARG A 200 -18.55 8.49 -23.83
C ARG A 200 -18.62 9.80 -24.60
N ALA A 201 -17.47 10.34 -25.00
CA ALA A 201 -17.42 11.57 -25.80
C ALA A 201 -18.16 11.43 -27.13
N LEU A 202 -18.01 10.28 -27.81
CA LEU A 202 -18.72 9.99 -29.04
C LEU A 202 -20.25 9.91 -28.80
N THR A 203 -20.68 9.25 -27.74
CA THR A 203 -22.10 9.18 -27.37
C THR A 203 -22.69 10.56 -27.12
N GLU A 204 -21.98 11.42 -26.36
CA GLU A 204 -22.42 12.79 -26.10
C GLU A 204 -22.51 13.63 -27.40
N VAL A 205 -21.54 13.47 -28.30
CA VAL A 205 -21.58 14.15 -29.60
C VAL A 205 -22.75 13.67 -30.44
N LEU A 206 -22.98 12.35 -30.52
CA LEU A 206 -24.11 11.77 -31.25
C LEU A 206 -25.46 12.21 -30.67
N GLU A 207 -25.60 12.29 -29.36
CA GLU A 207 -26.83 12.82 -28.73
C GLU A 207 -27.03 14.30 -29.06
N ARG A 208 -25.99 15.12 -29.07
CA ARG A 208 -26.08 16.53 -29.47
C ARG A 208 -26.49 16.69 -30.93
N VAL A 209 -25.88 15.90 -31.83
CA VAL A 209 -26.27 15.88 -33.25
C VAL A 209 -27.71 15.44 -33.42
N LYS A 210 -28.14 14.36 -32.75
CA LYS A 210 -29.53 13.89 -32.76
C LYS A 210 -30.51 14.99 -32.34
N ASN A 211 -30.22 15.64 -31.21
CA ASN A 211 -31.07 16.71 -30.70
C ASN A 211 -31.12 17.92 -31.65
N ALA A 212 -29.95 18.27 -32.26
CA ALA A 212 -29.89 19.36 -33.25
C ALA A 212 -30.75 19.03 -34.51
N LEU A 213 -30.72 17.80 -34.99
CA LEU A 213 -31.54 17.35 -36.14
C LEU A 213 -33.04 17.28 -35.79
N ILE A 214 -33.38 16.90 -34.57
CA ILE A 214 -34.80 16.93 -34.12
C ILE A 214 -35.33 18.37 -34.07
N LEU A 215 -34.49 19.32 -33.62
CA LEU A 215 -34.86 20.73 -33.53
C LEU A 215 -34.87 21.44 -34.91
N ASN A 216 -34.17 20.90 -35.90
CA ASN A 216 -34.05 21.47 -37.25
C ASN A 216 -34.21 20.38 -38.30
N PRO A 217 -35.44 19.88 -38.51
CA PRO A 217 -35.70 18.74 -39.39
C PRO A 217 -35.35 19.03 -40.89
N ASP A 218 -35.32 20.29 -41.28
CA ASP A 218 -34.96 20.70 -42.66
C ASP A 218 -33.52 20.37 -43.05
N TYR A 219 -32.64 20.13 -42.07
CA TYR A 219 -31.24 19.70 -42.31
C TYR A 219 -31.07 18.18 -42.28
N CYS A 220 -32.13 17.42 -42.07
CA CYS A 220 -32.05 15.97 -42.12
C CYS A 220 -32.24 15.50 -43.58
N PRO A 221 -31.26 14.86 -44.23
CA PRO A 221 -31.42 14.31 -45.55
C PRO A 221 -32.60 13.31 -45.60
N GLU A 222 -33.46 13.38 -46.62
CA GLU A 222 -34.60 12.45 -46.76
C GLU A 222 -34.14 11.01 -46.69
N GLY A 223 -34.70 10.23 -45.75
CA GLY A 223 -34.39 8.81 -45.54
C GLY A 223 -33.32 8.48 -44.48
N LEU A 224 -32.70 9.47 -43.83
CA LEU A 224 -31.82 9.23 -42.72
C LEU A 224 -32.59 9.27 -41.40
N ILE A 225 -33.06 8.08 -40.94
CA ILE A 225 -33.47 7.92 -39.55
C ILE A 225 -32.21 8.01 -38.71
N PRO A 226 -32.15 8.89 -37.69
CA PRO A 226 -30.98 8.93 -36.80
C PRO A 226 -30.77 7.53 -36.16
N ILE A 227 -29.72 6.86 -36.54
CA ILE A 227 -29.38 5.53 -36.03
C ILE A 227 -29.09 5.68 -34.55
N ALA A 228 -30.08 5.43 -33.73
CA ALA A 228 -29.98 5.39 -32.28
C ALA A 228 -30.39 4.02 -31.71
N GLU A 229 -30.43 3.01 -32.56
CA GLU A 229 -30.69 1.63 -32.11
C GLU A 229 -29.58 0.74 -32.63
N GLY A 230 -28.69 0.28 -31.74
CA GLY A 230 -27.75 -0.80 -32.07
C GLY A 230 -26.30 -0.71 -31.58
N ILE A 231 -26.04 0.04 -30.51
CA ILE A 231 -24.88 -0.32 -29.70
C ILE A 231 -25.40 -1.16 -28.53
N SER A 232 -25.77 -2.42 -28.87
CA SER A 232 -25.96 -3.43 -27.85
C SER A 232 -24.69 -3.53 -27.04
N ASP A 233 -24.83 -3.42 -25.73
CA ASP A 233 -23.86 -3.77 -24.71
C ASP A 233 -23.21 -5.11 -25.08
N VAL A 234 -22.03 -5.04 -25.68
CA VAL A 234 -21.16 -6.22 -25.74
C VAL A 234 -20.62 -6.39 -24.35
N GLY A 235 -21.14 -7.42 -23.70
CA GLY A 235 -21.03 -7.80 -22.32
C GLY A 235 -19.75 -7.38 -21.59
N GLU A 236 -19.95 -6.89 -20.40
CA GLU A 236 -18.88 -6.85 -19.39
C GLU A 236 -18.29 -8.26 -19.26
N PRO A 237 -16.95 -8.40 -19.27
CA PRO A 237 -16.34 -9.68 -18.95
C PRO A 237 -16.75 -10.02 -17.52
N GLY A 238 -17.58 -11.07 -17.38
CA GLY A 238 -18.07 -11.58 -16.11
C GLY A 238 -16.88 -11.97 -15.24
N TYR A 239 -16.84 -11.41 -14.06
CA TYR A 239 -16.00 -11.92 -12.99
C TYR A 239 -16.53 -13.27 -12.58
N ILE A 240 -15.75 -14.33 -12.85
CA ILE A 240 -15.97 -15.65 -12.29
C ILE A 240 -15.50 -15.58 -10.83
N SER A 241 -16.41 -15.92 -9.96
CA SER A 241 -16.27 -16.06 -8.50
C SER A 241 -15.21 -17.09 -8.10
#